data_8ea052dc7618ff6070535a9fd3590047
#
_entry.id   8ea052dc7618ff6070535a9fd3590047
#
_cell.length_a   1.000
_cell.length_b   1.000
_cell.length_c   1.000
_cell.angle_alpha   90.00
_cell.angle_beta   90.00
_cell.angle_gamma   90.00
#
_symmetry.space_group_name_H-M   'P 1'
#
loop_
_entity.id
_entity.type
_entity.pdbx_description
1 polymer ?
#
loop_
_entity_poly.entity_id
_entity_poly.type
_entity_poly.pdbx_seq_one_letter_code
_entity_poly.pdbx_strand_id
1 'polypeptide(L)'
;MKRILSFIALTAVFFASHAFAADPVVGTWTLNVEKSKFSTGTVLTAGTRVYTEANGLYTLEQKLTGADGKETSNRVQYRDGKEEKQATAGPADTTLAKKIDANTWNFDLKKDGKVVGHVHRVVSADGKTLTVHNTGMQLSGAKGDETLVFDKQ
;
A
#
# COMPACT_ATOMS: atom_id res chain seq x y z
N MET A 1 -28.92 48.90 49.67
CA MET A 1 -28.10 48.73 48.42
C MET A 1 -27.67 47.28 48.32
N LYS A 2 -28.33 46.51 47.46
CA LYS A 2 -27.99 45.08 47.22
C LYS A 2 -27.14 44.99 45.98
N ARG A 3 -25.88 44.56 46.11
CA ARG A 3 -24.95 44.30 44.96
C ARG A 3 -25.18 42.87 44.46
N ILE A 4 -25.64 42.75 43.23
CA ILE A 4 -25.78 41.46 42.56
C ILE A 4 -24.45 41.18 41.83
N LEU A 5 -23.72 40.17 42.27
CA LEU A 5 -22.56 39.64 41.51
C LEU A 5 -23.06 38.63 40.50
N SER A 6 -22.95 39.00 39.20
CA SER A 6 -23.17 38.07 38.09
C SER A 6 -21.90 37.24 37.86
N PHE A 7 -21.98 35.96 38.10
CA PHE A 7 -20.97 35.00 37.69
C PHE A 7 -21.18 34.63 36.22
N ILE A 8 -20.26 35.03 35.34
CA ILE A 8 -20.22 34.55 33.96
C ILE A 8 -19.43 33.26 33.95
N ALA A 9 -20.11 32.14 33.75
CA ALA A 9 -19.49 30.82 33.55
C ALA A 9 -18.97 30.73 32.09
N LEU A 10 -17.67 30.80 31.90
CA LEU A 10 -17.01 30.63 30.62
C LEU A 10 -16.91 29.12 30.31
N THR A 11 -17.81 28.62 29.48
CA THR A 11 -17.78 27.21 29.02
C THR A 11 -16.73 27.08 27.93
N ALA A 12 -15.58 26.50 28.25
CA ALA A 12 -14.55 26.15 27.26
C ALA A 12 -15.00 24.92 26.47
N VAL A 13 -15.37 25.09 25.20
CA VAL A 13 -15.67 23.98 24.29
C VAL A 13 -14.35 23.45 23.77
N PHE A 14 -13.94 22.27 24.26
CA PHE A 14 -12.80 21.53 23.71
C PHE A 14 -13.22 20.89 22.38
N PHE A 15 -12.79 21.45 21.26
CA PHE A 15 -12.81 20.76 19.99
C PHE A 15 -11.72 19.68 19.98
N ALA A 16 -12.13 18.42 20.20
CA ALA A 16 -11.26 17.28 19.99
C ALA A 16 -11.01 17.14 18.48
N SER A 17 -9.86 17.63 18.03
CA SER A 17 -9.39 17.38 16.67
C SER A 17 -9.14 15.87 16.53
N HIS A 18 -10.01 15.15 15.83
CA HIS A 18 -9.75 13.78 15.43
C HIS A 18 -8.64 13.82 14.38
N ALA A 19 -7.41 13.64 14.80
CA ALA A 19 -6.32 13.34 13.90
C ALA A 19 -6.64 11.96 13.28
N PHE A 20 -7.07 11.93 12.02
CA PHE A 20 -7.10 10.68 11.26
C PHE A 20 -5.67 10.19 11.18
N ALA A 21 -5.37 9.08 11.85
CA ALA A 21 -4.09 8.42 11.69
C ALA A 21 -3.91 8.07 10.21
N ALA A 22 -2.76 8.43 9.64
CA ALA A 22 -2.45 8.07 8.27
C ALA A 22 -2.53 6.54 8.11
N ASP A 23 -2.99 6.08 6.93
CA ASP A 23 -3.04 4.64 6.63
C ASP A 23 -1.64 4.03 6.87
N PRO A 24 -1.54 2.91 7.61
CA PRO A 24 -0.25 2.32 7.99
C PRO A 24 0.69 2.06 6.81
N VAL A 25 0.15 1.84 5.61
CA VAL A 25 0.96 1.59 4.41
C VAL A 25 1.67 2.84 3.89
N VAL A 26 1.14 4.04 4.15
CA VAL A 26 1.70 5.29 3.64
C VAL A 26 3.12 5.49 4.16
N GLY A 27 4.03 5.80 3.23
CA GLY A 27 5.45 6.00 3.50
C GLY A 27 6.36 5.24 2.55
N THR A 28 7.62 5.19 2.90
CA THR A 28 8.69 4.54 2.13
C THR A 28 9.08 3.20 2.75
N TRP A 29 9.26 2.21 1.90
CA TRP A 29 9.53 0.82 2.27
C TRP A 29 10.70 0.29 1.46
N THR A 30 11.66 -0.36 2.10
CA THR A 30 12.83 -0.97 1.46
C THR A 30 12.75 -2.48 1.53
N LEU A 31 13.00 -3.15 0.40
CA LEU A 31 12.97 -4.61 0.28
C LEU A 31 13.98 -5.24 1.24
N ASN A 32 13.49 -6.16 2.06
CA ASN A 32 14.31 -7.05 2.86
C ASN A 32 14.48 -8.36 2.11
N VAL A 33 15.61 -8.50 1.43
CA VAL A 33 15.91 -9.65 0.57
C VAL A 33 15.97 -10.95 1.37
N GLU A 34 16.55 -10.89 2.58
CA GLU A 34 16.73 -12.07 3.43
C GLU A 34 15.41 -12.66 3.94
N LYS A 35 14.41 -11.80 4.19
CA LYS A 35 13.07 -12.20 4.63
C LYS A 35 12.14 -12.55 3.48
N SER A 36 12.53 -12.23 2.24
CA SER A 36 11.71 -12.44 1.05
C SER A 36 11.88 -13.84 0.48
N LYS A 37 10.81 -14.35 -0.15
CA LYS A 37 10.82 -15.63 -0.88
C LYS A 37 10.41 -15.32 -2.31
N PHE A 38 11.34 -15.48 -3.23
CA PHE A 38 11.12 -15.18 -4.64
C PHE A 38 10.56 -16.39 -5.38
N SER A 39 9.77 -16.14 -6.41
CA SER A 39 9.34 -17.19 -7.35
C SER A 39 10.53 -17.67 -8.19
N THR A 40 10.40 -18.90 -8.73
CA THR A 40 11.44 -19.51 -9.55
C THR A 40 11.78 -18.59 -10.74
N GLY A 41 13.06 -18.26 -10.88
CA GLY A 41 13.56 -17.42 -11.97
C GLY A 41 13.51 -15.92 -11.73
N THR A 42 13.00 -15.47 -10.59
CA THR A 42 12.98 -14.04 -10.22
C THR A 42 13.74 -13.86 -8.90
N VAL A 43 14.91 -13.27 -8.94
CA VAL A 43 15.67 -12.90 -7.74
C VAL A 43 15.83 -11.40 -7.75
N LEU A 44 15.33 -10.74 -6.71
CA LEU A 44 15.52 -9.32 -6.50
C LEU A 44 16.70 -9.09 -5.54
N THR A 45 17.52 -8.12 -5.85
CA THR A 45 18.68 -7.72 -5.02
C THR A 45 18.44 -6.42 -4.27
N ALA A 46 17.48 -5.60 -4.75
CA ALA A 46 17.05 -4.39 -4.08
C ALA A 46 15.62 -4.03 -4.50
N GLY A 47 14.95 -3.20 -3.71
CA GLY A 47 13.64 -2.68 -4.05
C GLY A 47 13.19 -1.59 -3.11
N THR A 48 12.42 -0.65 -3.66
CA THR A 48 11.79 0.43 -2.90
C THR A 48 10.33 0.54 -3.31
N ARG A 49 9.45 0.76 -2.36
CA ARG A 49 8.06 1.10 -2.55
C ARG A 49 7.75 2.39 -1.80
N VAL A 50 7.09 3.31 -2.48
CA VAL A 50 6.57 4.54 -1.87
C VAL A 50 5.06 4.53 -2.04
N TYR A 51 4.36 4.60 -0.93
CA TYR A 51 2.91 4.71 -0.91
C TYR A 51 2.50 6.10 -0.46
N THR A 52 1.63 6.72 -1.25
CA THR A 52 0.95 7.98 -0.91
C THR A 52 -0.55 7.78 -0.98
N GLU A 53 -1.30 8.60 -0.25
CA GLU A 53 -2.75 8.60 -0.27
C GLU A 53 -3.26 10.04 -0.34
N ALA A 54 -4.25 10.29 -1.18
CA ALA A 54 -4.95 11.56 -1.27
C ALA A 54 -6.42 11.30 -1.67
N ASN A 55 -7.34 11.72 -0.81
CA ASN A 55 -8.79 11.62 -1.05
C ASN A 55 -9.25 10.20 -1.42
N GLY A 56 -8.72 9.18 -0.73
CA GLY A 56 -9.02 7.77 -0.96
C GLY A 56 -8.34 7.15 -2.17
N LEU A 57 -7.54 7.93 -2.92
CA LEU A 57 -6.69 7.41 -4.00
C LEU A 57 -5.31 7.10 -3.44
N TYR A 58 -4.95 5.83 -3.46
CA TYR A 58 -3.61 5.36 -3.14
C TYR A 58 -2.77 5.32 -4.40
N THR A 59 -1.52 5.73 -4.29
CA THR A 59 -0.52 5.58 -5.35
C THR A 59 0.67 4.82 -4.79
N LEU A 60 1.02 3.73 -5.44
CA LEU A 60 2.27 3.00 -5.25
C LEU A 60 3.23 3.39 -6.36
N GLU A 61 4.41 3.86 -6.00
CA GLU A 61 5.58 3.92 -6.88
C GLU A 61 6.56 2.86 -6.42
N GLN A 62 6.91 1.96 -7.33
CA GLN A 62 7.79 0.83 -7.05
C GLN A 62 8.98 0.85 -7.97
N LYS A 63 10.16 0.61 -7.40
CA LYS A 63 11.42 0.36 -8.10
C LYS A 63 12.03 -0.94 -7.59
N LEU A 64 12.31 -1.87 -8.47
CA LEU A 64 12.89 -3.17 -8.13
C LEU A 64 14.12 -3.41 -8.99
N THR A 65 15.16 -3.99 -8.40
CA THR A 65 16.41 -4.36 -9.07
C THR A 65 16.53 -5.88 -9.06
N GLY A 66 16.67 -6.47 -10.24
CA GLY A 66 16.90 -7.90 -10.42
C GLY A 66 18.37 -8.30 -10.18
N ALA A 67 18.63 -9.61 -10.10
CA ALA A 67 19.97 -10.15 -9.97
C ALA A 67 20.87 -9.83 -11.18
N ASP A 68 20.28 -9.55 -12.33
CA ASP A 68 20.96 -9.09 -13.55
C ASP A 68 21.29 -7.58 -13.53
N GLY A 69 21.00 -6.89 -12.44
CA GLY A 69 21.18 -5.45 -12.26
C GLY A 69 20.16 -4.57 -12.97
N LYS A 70 19.18 -5.17 -13.67
CA LYS A 70 18.12 -4.39 -14.32
C LYS A 70 17.15 -3.85 -13.30
N GLU A 71 16.79 -2.58 -13.49
CA GLU A 71 15.76 -1.92 -12.72
C GLU A 71 14.43 -1.93 -13.46
N THR A 72 13.36 -2.24 -12.73
CA THR A 72 11.98 -2.08 -13.21
C THR A 72 11.26 -1.07 -12.31
N SER A 73 10.51 -0.18 -12.94
CA SER A 73 9.71 0.81 -12.23
C SER A 73 8.25 0.68 -12.63
N ASN A 74 7.37 0.70 -11.64
CA ASN A 74 5.94 0.62 -11.83
C ASN A 74 5.24 1.69 -10.99
N ARG A 75 4.16 2.22 -11.53
CA ARG A 75 3.22 3.08 -10.81
C ARG A 75 1.83 2.46 -10.87
N VAL A 76 1.27 2.19 -9.70
CA VAL A 76 -0.06 1.59 -9.55
C VAL A 76 -0.94 2.53 -8.74
N GLN A 77 -2.14 2.82 -9.26
CA GLN A 77 -3.15 3.59 -8.53
C GLN A 77 -4.33 2.69 -8.22
N TYR A 78 -4.92 2.87 -7.02
CA TYR A 78 -6.06 2.07 -6.59
C TYR A 78 -6.91 2.81 -5.56
N ARG A 79 -8.20 2.44 -5.51
CA ARG A 79 -9.18 2.80 -4.47
C ARG A 79 -9.86 1.55 -3.96
N ASP A 80 -10.34 1.62 -2.73
CA ASP A 80 -11.12 0.53 -2.16
C ASP A 80 -12.41 0.28 -2.95
N GLY A 81 -12.64 -1.00 -3.29
CA GLY A 81 -13.82 -1.49 -3.99
C GLY A 81 -13.95 -1.01 -5.44
N LYS A 82 -12.92 -0.37 -6.01
CA LYS A 82 -12.96 0.12 -7.39
C LYS A 82 -11.93 -0.55 -8.27
N GLU A 83 -12.32 -0.83 -9.51
CA GLU A 83 -11.39 -1.23 -10.55
C GLU A 83 -10.74 0.03 -11.16
N GLU A 84 -9.44 0.15 -11.03
CA GLU A 84 -8.67 1.29 -11.55
C GLU A 84 -7.79 0.83 -12.71
N LYS A 85 -7.82 1.62 -13.79
CA LYS A 85 -6.97 1.40 -14.95
C LYS A 85 -5.52 1.75 -14.59
N GLN A 86 -4.58 0.91 -14.99
CA GLN A 86 -3.17 1.16 -14.74
C GLN A 86 -2.63 2.20 -15.73
N ALA A 87 -1.88 3.18 -15.20
CA ALA A 87 -1.33 4.27 -16.00
C ALA A 87 -0.15 3.82 -16.87
N THR A 88 0.53 2.75 -16.48
CA THR A 88 1.69 2.21 -17.20
C THR A 88 1.29 0.89 -17.85
N ALA A 89 1.61 0.74 -19.14
CA ALA A 89 1.45 -0.53 -19.82
C ALA A 89 2.29 -1.61 -19.10
N GLY A 90 1.66 -2.72 -18.79
CA GLY A 90 2.28 -3.77 -17.98
C GLY A 90 1.55 -5.10 -18.09
N PRO A 91 1.86 -6.02 -17.20
CA PRO A 91 1.26 -7.36 -17.19
C PRO A 91 -0.24 -7.34 -16.84
N ALA A 92 -0.73 -6.25 -16.27
CA ALA A 92 -2.15 -6.02 -15.99
C ALA A 92 -2.60 -4.67 -16.56
N ASP A 93 -3.86 -4.59 -16.99
CA ASP A 93 -4.49 -3.37 -17.51
C ASP A 93 -5.24 -2.63 -16.41
N THR A 94 -5.85 -3.39 -15.51
CA THR A 94 -6.65 -2.88 -14.38
C THR A 94 -6.31 -3.63 -13.10
N THR A 95 -6.58 -2.97 -11.99
CA THR A 95 -6.45 -3.53 -10.64
C THR A 95 -7.73 -3.26 -9.86
N LEU A 96 -8.33 -4.31 -9.32
CA LEU A 96 -9.41 -4.21 -8.34
C LEU A 96 -8.82 -4.38 -6.95
N ALA A 97 -8.87 -3.33 -6.15
CA ALA A 97 -8.37 -3.33 -4.77
C ALA A 97 -9.52 -3.45 -3.79
N LYS A 98 -9.33 -4.23 -2.73
CA LYS A 98 -10.28 -4.36 -1.63
C LYS A 98 -9.57 -4.25 -0.29
N LYS A 99 -9.96 -3.26 0.49
CA LYS A 99 -9.51 -3.12 1.88
C LYS A 99 -10.24 -4.14 2.75
N ILE A 100 -9.51 -4.96 3.48
CA ILE A 100 -10.05 -5.98 4.38
C ILE A 100 -10.13 -5.40 5.80
N ASP A 101 -9.08 -4.73 6.24
CA ASP A 101 -8.99 -4.01 7.51
C ASP A 101 -7.97 -2.87 7.41
N ALA A 102 -7.61 -2.23 8.53
CA ALA A 102 -6.68 -1.11 8.55
C ALA A 102 -5.30 -1.45 7.96
N ASN A 103 -4.87 -2.72 8.08
CA ASN A 103 -3.53 -3.17 7.73
C ASN A 103 -3.50 -4.08 6.50
N THR A 104 -4.67 -4.60 6.07
CA THR A 104 -4.77 -5.69 5.09
C THR A 104 -5.54 -5.28 3.85
N TRP A 105 -4.97 -5.57 2.69
CA TRP A 105 -5.59 -5.35 1.40
C TRP A 105 -5.42 -6.56 0.48
N ASN A 106 -6.43 -6.84 -0.34
CA ASN A 106 -6.38 -7.78 -1.45
C ASN A 106 -6.49 -7.05 -2.78
N PHE A 107 -5.81 -7.56 -3.80
CA PHE A 107 -5.85 -7.00 -5.14
C PHE A 107 -6.01 -8.12 -6.17
N ASP A 108 -6.87 -7.90 -7.15
CA ASP A 108 -6.97 -8.70 -8.35
C ASP A 108 -6.31 -7.92 -9.50
N LEU A 109 -5.29 -8.50 -10.10
CA LEU A 109 -4.66 -7.97 -11.29
C LEU A 109 -5.39 -8.55 -12.50
N LYS A 110 -5.87 -7.68 -13.40
CA LYS A 110 -6.64 -8.11 -14.57
C LYS A 110 -5.97 -7.71 -15.87
N LYS A 111 -6.07 -8.58 -16.84
CA LYS A 111 -5.67 -8.38 -18.24
C LYS A 111 -6.84 -8.77 -19.14
N ASP A 112 -7.24 -7.85 -20.04
CA ASP A 112 -8.38 -8.07 -20.94
C ASP A 112 -9.64 -8.56 -20.19
N GLY A 113 -9.92 -7.96 -19.02
CA GLY A 113 -11.06 -8.29 -18.14
C GLY A 113 -10.94 -9.59 -17.35
N LYS A 114 -9.85 -10.37 -17.51
CA LYS A 114 -9.61 -11.62 -16.78
C LYS A 114 -8.62 -11.42 -15.66
N VAL A 115 -8.88 -12.05 -14.51
CA VAL A 115 -7.92 -12.08 -13.41
C VAL A 115 -6.72 -12.93 -13.82
N VAL A 116 -5.54 -12.35 -13.74
CA VAL A 116 -4.27 -13.00 -14.09
C VAL A 116 -3.33 -13.15 -12.89
N GLY A 117 -3.60 -12.44 -11.81
CA GLY A 117 -2.81 -12.54 -10.57
C GLY A 117 -3.55 -11.95 -9.37
N HIS A 118 -3.11 -12.34 -8.19
CA HIS A 118 -3.62 -11.83 -6.92
C HIS A 118 -2.48 -11.30 -6.07
N VAL A 119 -2.78 -10.27 -5.28
CA VAL A 119 -1.85 -9.71 -4.30
C VAL A 119 -2.54 -9.66 -2.96
N HIS A 120 -1.93 -10.23 -1.95
CA HIS A 120 -2.31 -10.08 -0.55
C HIS A 120 -1.24 -9.25 0.16
N ARG A 121 -1.62 -8.09 0.70
CA ARG A 121 -0.72 -7.14 1.32
C ARG A 121 -1.11 -6.91 2.78
N VAL A 122 -0.13 -7.02 3.67
CA VAL A 122 -0.31 -6.82 5.11
C VAL A 122 0.79 -5.90 5.65
N VAL A 123 0.40 -4.88 6.40
CA VAL A 123 1.31 -4.11 7.26
C VAL A 123 1.26 -4.71 8.66
N SER A 124 2.40 -4.95 9.28
CA SER A 124 2.46 -5.45 10.66
C SER A 124 1.79 -4.48 11.66
N ALA A 125 1.32 -4.99 12.79
CA ALA A 125 0.61 -4.19 13.79
C ALA A 125 1.47 -3.03 14.34
N ASP A 126 2.79 -3.18 14.38
CA ASP A 126 3.74 -2.13 14.79
C ASP A 126 4.06 -1.14 13.66
N GLY A 127 3.49 -1.34 12.46
CA GLY A 127 3.68 -0.48 11.30
C GLY A 127 5.08 -0.53 10.67
N LYS A 128 5.93 -1.51 11.02
CA LYS A 128 7.33 -1.53 10.60
C LYS A 128 7.65 -2.50 9.47
N THR A 129 6.80 -3.49 9.23
CA THR A 129 6.99 -4.51 8.21
C THR A 129 5.80 -4.54 7.26
N LEU A 130 6.09 -4.54 5.97
CA LEU A 130 5.11 -4.73 4.90
C LEU A 130 5.38 -6.08 4.23
N THR A 131 4.40 -6.97 4.27
CA THR A 131 4.44 -8.26 3.57
C THR A 131 3.50 -8.23 2.38
N VAL A 132 4.00 -8.65 1.23
CA VAL A 132 3.26 -8.71 -0.03
C VAL A 132 3.39 -10.11 -0.60
N HIS A 133 2.30 -10.85 -0.58
CA HIS A 133 2.22 -12.17 -1.19
C HIS A 133 1.53 -12.05 -2.55
N ASN A 134 2.26 -12.42 -3.60
CA ASN A 134 1.80 -12.40 -4.98
C ASN A 134 1.58 -13.83 -5.47
N THR A 135 0.48 -14.06 -6.19
CA THR A 135 0.21 -15.32 -6.88
C THR A 135 -0.19 -15.06 -8.32
N GLY A 136 0.22 -15.93 -9.24
CA GLY A 136 -0.02 -15.78 -10.66
C GLY A 136 0.88 -14.74 -11.31
N MET A 137 0.32 -13.82 -12.10
CA MET A 137 1.07 -12.75 -12.76
C MET A 137 1.43 -11.67 -11.74
N GLN A 138 2.69 -11.29 -11.72
CA GLN A 138 3.24 -10.25 -10.85
C GLN A 138 3.36 -8.91 -11.60
N LEU A 139 3.45 -7.80 -10.88
CA LEU A 139 3.70 -6.49 -11.46
C LEU A 139 5.05 -6.39 -12.19
N SER A 140 6.00 -7.26 -11.87
CA SER A 140 7.28 -7.42 -12.58
C SER A 140 7.13 -8.11 -13.94
N GLY A 141 5.97 -8.72 -14.24
CA GLY A 141 5.74 -9.57 -15.40
C GLY A 141 6.13 -11.04 -15.20
N ALA A 142 6.75 -11.38 -14.07
CA ALA A 142 7.02 -12.76 -13.71
C ALA A 142 5.72 -13.49 -13.34
N LYS A 143 5.74 -14.84 -13.38
CA LYS A 143 4.64 -15.70 -12.93
C LYS A 143 5.10 -16.60 -11.81
N GLY A 144 4.20 -16.85 -10.89
CA GLY A 144 4.42 -17.77 -9.77
C GLY A 144 4.05 -17.14 -8.44
N ASP A 145 4.40 -17.86 -7.38
CA ASP A 145 4.13 -17.43 -6.02
C ASP A 145 5.40 -16.84 -5.43
N GLU A 146 5.27 -15.64 -4.86
CA GLU A 146 6.36 -15.00 -4.13
C GLU A 146 5.84 -14.28 -2.89
N THR A 147 6.71 -14.12 -1.92
CA THR A 147 6.45 -13.29 -0.75
C THR A 147 7.57 -12.28 -0.63
N LEU A 148 7.23 -11.02 -0.82
CA LEU A 148 8.17 -9.90 -0.64
C LEU A 148 7.95 -9.27 0.72
N VAL A 149 9.03 -9.06 1.45
CA VAL A 149 9.02 -8.39 2.75
C VAL A 149 9.78 -7.09 2.64
N PHE A 150 9.21 -6.03 3.16
CA PHE A 150 9.81 -4.70 3.18
C PHE A 150 9.84 -4.16 4.60
N ASP A 151 10.89 -3.46 4.94
CA ASP A 151 11.02 -2.73 6.20
C ASP A 151 10.74 -1.24 5.97
N LYS A 152 10.01 -0.60 6.89
CA LYS A 152 9.66 0.83 6.82
C LYS A 152 10.90 1.69 7.07
N GLN A 153 11.02 2.78 6.30
CA GLN A 153 12.06 3.80 6.47
C GLN A 153 11.63 4.92 7.41
#